data_521dd9e9a8d06268bd0aa8b48bec8b17
#
_entry.id   521dd9e9a8d06268bd0aa8b48bec8b17
#
_cell.length_a   1.000
_cell.length_b   1.000
_cell.length_c   1.000
_cell.angle_alpha   90.00
_cell.angle_beta   90.00
_cell.angle_gamma   90.00
#
_symmetry.space_group_name_H-M   'P 1'
#
loop_
_entity.id
_entity.type
_entity.pdbx_description
1 polymer ?
#
loop_
_entity_poly.entity_id
_entity_poly.type
_entity_poly.pdbx_seq_one_letter_code
_entity_poly.pdbx_strand_id
1 'polypeptide(L)'
;MKRALIALALLAIAQQSFHRAEQDREIRYWLLDPSTHQFRISHDFTVTRVGQASVHSFVRKGSVVAPDATIIDLDTGKKLHTHVVTGKEVNALGYYPTPVDADSIAVQGDLEEPIAKDHSTRVRVEETYTDAAGYFEKDGELTWTRTLGRPLNYVTLPAGWMLTSVNTPATISLDDEGRVKLRFVNIRNDELSITIKGRRRTRP
;
A
#
# COMPACT_ATOMS: atom_id res chain seq x y z
N MET A 1 -39.27 11.60 -57.86
CA MET A 1 -38.34 12.35 -57.02
C MET A 1 -38.34 11.71 -55.63
N LYS A 2 -37.35 10.87 -55.32
CA LYS A 2 -37.23 10.14 -54.06
C LYS A 2 -36.32 10.98 -53.13
N ARG A 3 -36.85 11.51 -52.03
CA ARG A 3 -36.08 12.21 -50.99
C ARG A 3 -35.43 11.12 -50.10
N ALA A 4 -34.12 11.04 -50.15
CA ALA A 4 -33.35 10.23 -49.21
C ALA A 4 -33.27 10.98 -47.88
N LEU A 5 -33.82 10.38 -46.82
CA LEU A 5 -33.61 10.79 -45.45
C LEU A 5 -32.28 10.23 -44.98
N ILE A 6 -31.29 11.10 -44.81
CA ILE A 6 -30.02 10.74 -44.13
C ILE A 6 -30.30 10.82 -42.63
N ALA A 7 -30.43 9.66 -42.01
CA ALA A 7 -30.47 9.55 -40.55
C ALA A 7 -29.05 9.75 -40.02
N LEU A 8 -28.79 10.90 -39.39
CA LEU A 8 -27.55 11.17 -38.65
C LEU A 8 -27.62 10.39 -37.34
N ALA A 9 -26.99 9.23 -37.30
CA ALA A 9 -26.78 8.50 -36.04
C ALA A 9 -25.74 9.27 -35.24
N LEU A 10 -26.17 10.05 -34.26
CA LEU A 10 -25.30 10.56 -33.18
C LEU A 10 -24.80 9.36 -32.39
N LEU A 11 -23.58 8.94 -32.68
CA LEU A 11 -22.83 8.10 -31.77
C LEU A 11 -22.60 8.90 -30.47
N ALA A 12 -23.43 8.66 -29.46
CA ALA A 12 -23.10 9.01 -28.11
C ALA A 12 -21.86 8.18 -27.73
N ILE A 13 -20.69 8.78 -27.84
CA ILE A 13 -19.48 8.26 -27.21
C ILE A 13 -19.80 8.33 -25.73
N ALA A 14 -20.24 7.20 -25.18
CA ALA A 14 -20.27 7.03 -23.74
C ALA A 14 -18.85 7.34 -23.27
N GLN A 15 -18.64 8.48 -22.63
CA GLN A 15 -17.43 8.73 -21.88
C GLN A 15 -17.37 7.61 -20.86
N GLN A 16 -16.57 6.58 -21.16
CA GLN A 16 -16.17 5.64 -20.13
C GLN A 16 -15.44 6.49 -19.09
N SER A 17 -16.12 6.76 -17.98
CA SER A 17 -15.46 7.27 -16.81
C SER A 17 -14.36 6.23 -16.52
N PHE A 18 -13.12 6.64 -16.72
CA PHE A 18 -11.97 5.83 -16.32
C PHE A 18 -12.02 5.75 -14.79
N HIS A 19 -12.76 4.78 -14.28
CA HIS A 19 -12.66 4.43 -12.88
C HIS A 19 -11.21 4.00 -12.67
N ARG A 20 -10.50 4.76 -11.85
CA ARG A 20 -9.17 4.33 -11.38
C ARG A 20 -9.35 2.91 -10.84
N ALA A 21 -8.56 1.96 -11.34
CA ALA A 21 -8.72 0.57 -10.97
C ALA A 21 -8.57 0.41 -9.46
N GLU A 22 -9.47 -0.30 -8.81
CA GLU A 22 -9.34 -0.66 -7.39
C GLU A 22 -8.04 -1.44 -7.12
N GLN A 23 -7.49 -2.08 -8.16
CA GLN A 23 -6.24 -2.81 -8.15
C GLN A 23 -5.00 -1.93 -8.31
N ASP A 24 -5.14 -0.62 -8.36
CA ASP A 24 -4.07 0.37 -8.39
C ASP A 24 -3.31 0.48 -7.05
N ARG A 25 -3.25 -0.59 -6.31
CA ARG A 25 -2.63 -0.61 -4.99
C ARG A 25 -1.18 -1.01 -5.10
N GLU A 26 -0.31 -0.07 -4.72
CA GLU A 26 1.12 -0.28 -4.66
C GLU A 26 1.60 -0.10 -3.22
N ILE A 27 2.49 -0.96 -2.79
CA ILE A 27 3.11 -0.83 -1.47
C ILE A 27 4.62 -1.01 -1.58
N ARG A 28 5.36 -0.15 -0.90
CA ARG A 28 6.81 -0.15 -0.84
C ARG A 28 7.24 -0.33 0.60
N TYR A 29 8.20 -1.20 0.82
CA TYR A 29 8.84 -1.46 2.11
C TYR A 29 10.32 -1.10 1.99
N TRP A 30 10.82 -0.29 2.90
CA TRP A 30 12.25 -0.03 3.08
C TRP A 30 12.65 -0.62 4.41
N LEU A 31 13.40 -1.71 4.37
CA LEU A 31 13.92 -2.35 5.58
C LEU A 31 15.02 -1.46 6.16
N LEU A 32 14.88 -1.10 7.43
CA LEU A 32 15.89 -0.36 8.19
C LEU A 32 16.93 -1.32 8.74
N ASP A 33 17.84 -0.88 9.62
CA ASP A 33 18.79 -1.80 10.24
C ASP A 33 18.02 -2.90 11.01
N PRO A 34 18.29 -4.18 10.78
CA PRO A 34 17.51 -5.28 11.36
C PRO A 34 17.55 -5.33 12.89
N SER A 35 18.55 -4.71 13.54
CA SER A 35 18.58 -4.58 15.00
C SER A 35 17.44 -3.72 15.55
N THR A 36 16.82 -2.87 14.72
CA THR A 36 15.67 -2.06 15.09
C THR A 36 14.35 -2.80 14.93
N HIS A 37 14.33 -3.89 14.20
CA HIS A 37 13.10 -4.61 13.77
C HIS A 37 12.13 -3.72 12.99
N GLN A 38 12.61 -2.61 12.41
CA GLN A 38 11.78 -1.58 11.78
C GLN A 38 11.91 -1.59 10.27
N PHE A 39 10.81 -1.21 9.62
CA PHE A 39 10.75 -0.92 8.20
C PHE A 39 9.74 0.20 7.92
N ARG A 40 10.07 1.05 6.96
CA ARG A 40 9.16 2.07 6.46
C ARG A 40 8.24 1.47 5.41
N ILE A 41 7.01 1.94 5.40
CA ILE A 41 5.98 1.56 4.43
C ILE A 41 5.50 2.82 3.72
N SER A 42 5.36 2.76 2.41
CA SER A 42 4.58 3.71 1.62
C SER A 42 3.53 2.93 0.84
N HIS A 43 2.26 3.24 1.07
CA HIS A 43 1.13 2.54 0.48
C HIS A 43 0.25 3.52 -0.30
N ASP A 44 0.23 3.38 -1.62
CA ASP A 44 -0.62 4.17 -2.51
C ASP A 44 -1.89 3.39 -2.85
N PHE A 45 -3.04 4.05 -2.75
CA PHE A 45 -4.32 3.49 -3.18
C PHE A 45 -5.33 4.57 -3.53
N THR A 46 -6.36 4.19 -4.30
CA THR A 46 -7.43 5.08 -4.72
C THR A 46 -8.68 4.86 -3.87
N VAL A 47 -9.32 5.94 -3.46
CA VAL A 47 -10.59 5.96 -2.72
C VAL A 47 -11.68 6.38 -3.68
N THR A 48 -12.70 5.53 -3.86
CA THR A 48 -13.77 5.71 -4.86
C THR A 48 -15.16 5.70 -4.26
N ARG A 49 -15.30 5.31 -2.98
CA ARG A 49 -16.62 5.16 -2.35
C ARG A 49 -17.28 6.51 -2.13
N VAL A 50 -18.41 6.73 -2.77
CA VAL A 50 -19.22 7.95 -2.60
C VAL A 50 -19.63 8.15 -1.14
N GLY A 51 -19.45 9.37 -0.63
CA GLY A 51 -19.72 9.74 0.76
C GLY A 51 -18.63 9.37 1.76
N GLN A 52 -17.56 8.70 1.34
CA GLN A 52 -16.44 8.42 2.22
C GLN A 52 -15.68 9.71 2.54
N ALA A 53 -15.59 10.05 3.83
CA ALA A 53 -14.96 11.27 4.34
C ALA A 53 -13.61 11.02 5.02
N SER A 54 -13.18 9.76 5.15
CA SER A 54 -11.89 9.41 5.73
C SER A 54 -11.30 8.14 5.13
N VAL A 55 -9.99 7.97 5.28
CA VAL A 55 -9.24 6.80 4.84
C VAL A 55 -8.58 6.13 6.03
N HIS A 56 -8.34 4.81 5.94
CA HIS A 56 -7.83 4.03 7.07
C HIS A 56 -6.66 3.14 6.63
N SER A 57 -5.57 3.20 7.38
CA SER A 57 -4.49 2.23 7.32
C SER A 57 -4.54 1.35 8.57
N PHE A 58 -4.90 0.08 8.39
CA PHE A 58 -5.00 -0.88 9.50
C PHE A 58 -3.63 -1.39 9.88
N VAL A 59 -3.32 -1.27 11.18
CA VAL A 59 -2.09 -1.79 11.76
C VAL A 59 -2.20 -3.31 11.88
N ARG A 60 -1.25 -4.03 11.31
CA ARG A 60 -1.22 -5.50 11.39
C ARG A 60 -1.04 -5.94 12.84
N LYS A 61 -1.82 -6.94 13.27
CA LYS A 61 -1.69 -7.55 14.61
C LYS A 61 -0.25 -8.01 14.85
N GLY A 62 0.30 -7.62 15.99
CA GLY A 62 1.69 -7.91 16.38
C GLY A 62 2.72 -6.87 15.88
N SER A 63 2.32 -5.93 15.04
CA SER A 63 3.15 -4.78 14.65
C SER A 63 2.77 -3.55 15.48
N VAL A 64 3.74 -2.63 15.62
CA VAL A 64 3.54 -1.31 16.23
C VAL A 64 3.84 -0.27 15.17
N VAL A 65 2.93 0.69 14.97
CA VAL A 65 3.15 1.85 14.10
C VAL A 65 3.75 2.99 14.92
N ALA A 66 4.77 3.64 14.36
CA ALA A 66 5.36 4.82 14.98
C ALA A 66 4.40 6.02 14.88
N PRO A 67 4.50 7.02 15.80
CA PRO A 67 3.61 8.18 15.82
C PRO A 67 3.80 9.15 14.64
N ASP A 68 4.77 8.90 13.76
CA ASP A 68 5.09 9.70 12.57
C ASP A 68 4.26 9.33 11.33
N ALA A 69 3.26 8.46 11.49
CA ALA A 69 2.38 8.07 10.39
C ALA A 69 1.73 9.30 9.72
N THR A 70 1.80 9.37 8.39
CA THR A 70 1.21 10.45 7.60
C THR A 70 0.35 9.90 6.47
N ILE A 71 -0.70 10.62 6.13
CA ILE A 71 -1.52 10.34 4.95
C ILE A 71 -1.52 11.61 4.08
N ILE A 72 -1.22 11.43 2.80
CA ILE A 72 -1.09 12.52 1.82
C ILE A 72 -2.12 12.28 0.73
N ASP A 73 -2.92 13.27 0.42
CA ASP A 73 -3.71 13.31 -0.79
C ASP A 73 -2.77 13.59 -1.97
N LEU A 74 -2.62 12.63 -2.87
CA LEU A 74 -1.70 12.74 -4.01
C LEU A 74 -2.24 13.61 -5.15
N ASP A 75 -3.53 13.87 -5.18
CA ASP A 75 -4.14 14.73 -6.21
C ASP A 75 -3.91 16.21 -5.87
N THR A 76 -3.81 16.55 -4.58
CA THR A 76 -3.58 17.92 -4.09
C THR A 76 -2.20 18.16 -3.52
N GLY A 77 -1.48 17.09 -3.14
CA GLY A 77 -0.20 17.14 -2.41
C GLY A 77 -0.33 17.49 -0.93
N LYS A 78 -1.54 17.62 -0.40
CA LYS A 78 -1.78 18.01 0.99
C LYS A 78 -1.66 16.83 1.95
N LYS A 79 -1.08 17.09 3.11
CA LYS A 79 -1.16 16.15 4.23
C LYS A 79 -2.53 16.25 4.89
N LEU A 80 -3.16 15.09 5.10
CA LEU A 80 -4.43 15.00 5.80
C LEU A 80 -4.20 15.09 7.32
N HIS A 81 -5.20 15.56 8.05
CA HIS A 81 -5.24 15.42 9.49
C HIS A 81 -5.33 13.93 9.84
N THR A 82 -4.41 13.43 10.68
CA THR A 82 -4.32 12.01 11.03
C THR A 82 -4.46 11.79 12.52
N HIS A 83 -5.16 10.71 12.88
CA HIS A 83 -5.30 10.27 14.27
C HIS A 83 -5.50 8.75 14.32
N VAL A 84 -5.32 8.17 15.50
CA VAL A 84 -5.48 6.74 15.72
C VAL A 84 -6.93 6.45 16.11
N VAL A 85 -7.51 5.42 15.48
CA VAL A 85 -8.87 4.94 15.75
C VAL A 85 -8.89 3.44 15.97
N THR A 86 -9.94 2.96 16.63
CA THR A 86 -10.22 1.53 16.83
C THR A 86 -11.06 0.97 15.69
N GLY A 87 -11.02 -0.35 15.48
CA GLY A 87 -11.89 -1.01 14.52
C GLY A 87 -13.38 -0.81 14.81
N LYS A 88 -13.76 -0.64 16.09
CA LYS A 88 -15.12 -0.31 16.48
C LYS A 88 -15.56 1.06 15.92
N GLU A 89 -14.71 2.08 16.03
CA GLU A 89 -14.97 3.41 15.46
C GLU A 89 -15.06 3.37 13.94
N VAL A 90 -14.14 2.65 13.30
CA VAL A 90 -14.15 2.45 11.85
C VAL A 90 -15.43 1.75 11.38
N ASN A 91 -15.89 0.73 12.09
CA ASN A 91 -17.12 0.02 11.75
C ASN A 91 -18.35 0.92 11.84
N ALA A 92 -18.37 1.87 12.79
CA ALA A 92 -19.48 2.83 12.93
C ALA A 92 -19.65 3.74 11.71
N LEU A 93 -18.60 3.96 10.90
CA LEU A 93 -18.65 4.75 9.66
C LEU A 93 -19.34 4.01 8.51
N GLY A 94 -19.48 2.68 8.58
CA GLY A 94 -20.14 1.89 7.56
C GLY A 94 -19.43 1.85 6.19
N TYR A 95 -18.15 2.18 6.12
CA TYR A 95 -17.40 2.20 4.87
C TYR A 95 -17.01 0.82 4.35
N TYR A 96 -16.92 -0.17 5.21
CA TYR A 96 -16.49 -1.52 4.85
C TYR A 96 -17.67 -2.49 4.82
N PRO A 97 -17.85 -3.27 3.74
CA PRO A 97 -18.94 -4.22 3.62
C PRO A 97 -18.85 -5.36 4.65
N THR A 98 -17.63 -5.70 5.05
CA THR A 98 -17.37 -6.65 6.14
C THR A 98 -16.77 -5.87 7.31
N PRO A 99 -17.35 -5.95 8.51
CA PRO A 99 -16.79 -5.32 9.68
C PRO A 99 -15.36 -5.80 9.94
N VAL A 100 -14.49 -4.87 10.33
CA VAL A 100 -13.14 -5.18 10.81
C VAL A 100 -13.19 -5.62 12.27
N ASP A 101 -12.14 -6.30 12.74
CA ASP A 101 -12.00 -6.65 14.16
C ASP A 101 -12.09 -5.37 15.01
N ALA A 102 -13.01 -5.36 15.98
CA ALA A 102 -13.31 -4.18 16.80
C ALA A 102 -12.09 -3.69 17.59
N ASP A 103 -11.19 -4.60 17.95
CA ASP A 103 -9.96 -4.32 18.72
C ASP A 103 -8.77 -3.97 17.80
N SER A 104 -8.96 -3.99 16.48
CA SER A 104 -7.92 -3.55 15.56
C SER A 104 -7.66 -2.05 15.71
N ILE A 105 -6.44 -1.65 15.36
CA ILE A 105 -6.02 -0.24 15.36
C ILE A 105 -5.83 0.19 13.92
N ALA A 106 -6.24 1.42 13.60
CA ALA A 106 -5.97 2.04 12.32
C ALA A 106 -5.50 3.49 12.48
N VAL A 107 -4.67 3.95 11.55
CA VAL A 107 -4.42 5.37 11.34
C VAL A 107 -5.48 5.88 10.38
N GLN A 108 -6.30 6.81 10.83
CA GLN A 108 -7.31 7.50 10.02
C GLN A 108 -6.75 8.80 9.49
N GLY A 109 -7.03 9.11 8.22
CA GLY A 109 -6.81 10.43 7.62
C GLY A 109 -8.13 11.02 7.17
N ASP A 110 -8.41 12.25 7.57
CA ASP A 110 -9.64 12.94 7.24
C ASP A 110 -9.52 13.61 5.86
N LEU A 111 -10.38 13.26 4.93
CA LEU A 111 -10.45 13.91 3.61
C LEU A 111 -11.00 15.33 3.77
N GLU A 112 -10.51 16.28 2.99
CA GLU A 112 -11.04 17.67 3.02
C GLU A 112 -12.54 17.72 2.69
N GLU A 113 -12.97 16.87 1.74
CA GLU A 113 -14.37 16.71 1.37
C GLU A 113 -14.69 15.21 1.17
N PRO A 114 -15.92 14.78 1.47
CA PRO A 114 -16.35 13.44 1.14
C PRO A 114 -16.28 13.16 -0.36
N ILE A 115 -15.95 11.94 -0.73
CA ILE A 115 -15.90 11.54 -2.15
C ILE A 115 -17.25 11.77 -2.80
N ALA A 116 -17.31 12.64 -3.80
CA ALA A 116 -18.50 12.92 -4.58
C ALA A 116 -18.76 11.80 -5.62
N LYS A 117 -19.98 11.78 -6.18
CA LYS A 117 -20.32 10.88 -7.28
C LYS A 117 -19.38 11.16 -8.47
N ASP A 118 -18.91 10.10 -9.11
CA ASP A 118 -17.99 10.12 -10.26
C ASP A 118 -16.62 10.79 -9.98
N HIS A 119 -16.26 10.93 -8.68
CA HIS A 119 -14.96 11.40 -8.23
C HIS A 119 -14.23 10.31 -7.47
N SER A 120 -12.92 10.50 -7.37
CA SER A 120 -12.03 9.67 -6.57
C SER A 120 -10.83 10.49 -6.12
N THR A 121 -10.20 10.12 -5.02
CA THR A 121 -8.90 10.67 -4.64
C THR A 121 -7.88 9.56 -4.49
N ARG A 122 -6.62 9.85 -4.82
CA ARG A 122 -5.49 8.96 -4.60
C ARG A 122 -4.72 9.40 -3.38
N VAL A 123 -4.50 8.48 -2.46
CA VAL A 123 -3.80 8.77 -1.22
C VAL A 123 -2.54 7.93 -1.09
N ARG A 124 -1.56 8.48 -0.36
CA ARG A 124 -0.37 7.78 0.11
C ARG A 124 -0.37 7.76 1.62
N VAL A 125 -0.23 6.57 2.18
CA VAL A 125 0.04 6.37 3.60
C VAL A 125 1.52 6.11 3.78
N GLU A 126 2.19 6.82 4.67
CA GLU A 126 3.58 6.60 5.05
C GLU A 126 3.65 6.28 6.54
N GLU A 127 4.27 5.17 6.88
CA GLU A 127 4.32 4.64 8.23
C GLU A 127 5.66 3.94 8.49
N THR A 128 6.09 3.94 9.75
CA THR A 128 7.20 3.10 10.22
C THR A 128 6.66 2.03 11.16
N TYR A 129 6.86 0.77 10.80
CA TYR A 129 6.44 -0.37 11.60
C TYR A 129 7.62 -0.99 12.33
N THR A 130 7.37 -1.44 13.57
CA THR A 130 8.23 -2.36 14.31
C THR A 130 7.57 -3.72 14.35
N ASP A 131 8.27 -4.77 13.90
CA ASP A 131 7.79 -6.15 13.85
C ASP A 131 8.93 -7.11 14.16
N ALA A 132 9.22 -7.32 15.43
CA ALA A 132 10.34 -8.16 15.87
C ALA A 132 10.18 -9.64 15.52
N ALA A 133 8.95 -10.12 15.33
CA ALA A 133 8.69 -11.50 14.93
C ALA A 133 8.90 -11.71 13.43
N GLY A 134 8.58 -10.71 12.61
CA GLY A 134 8.68 -10.78 11.16
C GLY A 134 9.97 -10.21 10.58
N TYR A 135 10.73 -9.41 11.33
CA TYR A 135 11.96 -8.77 10.87
C TYR A 135 13.05 -8.78 11.94
N PHE A 136 14.13 -9.50 11.68
CA PHE A 136 15.23 -9.67 12.63
C PHE A 136 16.54 -10.08 11.95
N GLU A 137 17.65 -9.98 12.67
CA GLU A 137 18.95 -10.58 12.35
C GLU A 137 19.26 -11.69 13.35
N LYS A 138 19.69 -12.84 12.84
CA LYS A 138 20.19 -13.95 13.63
C LYS A 138 21.38 -14.60 12.92
N ASP A 139 22.47 -14.84 13.63
CA ASP A 139 23.69 -15.47 13.10
C ASP A 139 24.25 -14.81 11.83
N GLY A 140 24.16 -13.47 11.77
CA GLY A 140 24.60 -12.66 10.63
C GLY A 140 23.69 -12.74 9.40
N GLU A 141 22.51 -13.34 9.54
CA GLU A 141 21.50 -13.40 8.49
C GLU A 141 20.27 -12.56 8.87
N LEU A 142 19.96 -11.58 8.05
CA LEU A 142 18.69 -10.85 8.06
C LEU A 142 17.59 -11.79 7.58
N THR A 143 16.47 -11.80 8.27
CA THR A 143 15.22 -12.43 7.82
C THR A 143 14.07 -11.43 7.89
N TRP A 144 13.34 -11.31 6.79
CA TRP A 144 12.08 -10.55 6.74
C TRP A 144 10.98 -11.44 6.17
N THR A 145 9.93 -11.65 6.96
CA THR A 145 8.77 -12.48 6.60
C THR A 145 7.51 -11.65 6.67
N ARG A 146 6.73 -11.65 5.60
CA ARG A 146 5.46 -10.92 5.54
C ARG A 146 4.52 -11.51 4.49
N THR A 147 3.23 -11.37 4.75
CA THR A 147 2.18 -11.66 3.78
C THR A 147 1.85 -10.39 3.00
N LEU A 148 1.92 -10.46 1.67
CA LEU A 148 1.71 -9.35 0.75
C LEU A 148 0.40 -9.55 -0.02
N GLY A 149 -0.56 -8.66 0.21
CA GLY A 149 -1.90 -8.73 -0.41
C GLY A 149 -2.16 -7.67 -1.49
N ARG A 150 -1.12 -6.97 -1.98
CA ARG A 150 -1.28 -5.94 -2.99
C ARG A 150 -0.82 -6.45 -4.37
N PRO A 151 -1.35 -5.89 -5.48
CA PRO A 151 -0.90 -6.27 -6.82
C PRO A 151 0.58 -5.96 -7.06
N LEU A 152 1.07 -4.81 -6.58
CA LEU A 152 2.47 -4.41 -6.69
C LEU A 152 3.08 -4.21 -5.30
N ASN A 153 4.19 -4.91 -5.07
CA ASN A 153 4.92 -4.83 -3.81
C ASN A 153 6.41 -4.66 -4.10
N TYR A 154 7.04 -3.73 -3.42
CA TYR A 154 8.49 -3.53 -3.49
C TYR A 154 9.10 -3.68 -2.10
N VAL A 155 10.25 -4.33 -2.03
CA VAL A 155 11.01 -4.46 -0.79
C VAL A 155 12.45 -4.07 -1.07
N THR A 156 12.95 -3.06 -0.37
CA THR A 156 14.33 -2.59 -0.46
C THR A 156 15.08 -3.03 0.80
N LEU A 157 16.19 -3.75 0.61
CA LEU A 157 17.05 -4.19 1.72
C LEU A 157 17.81 -3.00 2.33
N PRO A 158 18.26 -3.09 3.58
CA PRO A 158 19.09 -2.04 4.17
C PRO A 158 20.41 -1.87 3.40
N ALA A 159 21.01 -0.70 3.49
CA ALA A 159 22.32 -0.43 2.89
C ALA A 159 23.38 -1.41 3.41
N GLY A 160 24.21 -1.90 2.51
CA GLY A 160 25.28 -2.86 2.84
C GLY A 160 24.81 -4.31 3.00
N TRP A 161 23.55 -4.63 2.70
CA TRP A 161 23.05 -6.00 2.70
C TRP A 161 22.92 -6.54 1.27
N MET A 162 23.14 -7.86 1.13
CA MET A 162 22.96 -8.60 -0.10
C MET A 162 21.84 -9.63 0.10
N LEU A 163 21.03 -9.83 -0.93
CA LEU A 163 20.05 -10.91 -0.97
C LEU A 163 20.77 -12.28 -1.00
N THR A 164 20.37 -13.19 -0.13
CA THR A 164 20.85 -14.58 -0.15
C THR A 164 19.74 -15.57 -0.55
N SER A 165 18.48 -15.25 -0.23
CA SER A 165 17.35 -16.09 -0.56
C SER A 165 16.06 -15.31 -0.59
N VAL A 166 15.14 -15.75 -1.43
CA VAL A 166 13.72 -15.35 -1.45
C VAL A 166 12.88 -16.56 -1.86
N ASN A 167 11.80 -16.81 -1.15
CA ASN A 167 10.95 -17.99 -1.38
C ASN A 167 9.93 -17.84 -2.51
N THR A 168 9.83 -16.66 -3.11
CA THR A 168 8.85 -16.35 -4.16
C THR A 168 9.54 -15.62 -5.32
N PRO A 169 9.20 -15.90 -6.59
CA PRO A 169 9.77 -15.21 -7.73
C PRO A 169 9.62 -13.69 -7.63
N ALA A 170 10.70 -12.96 -7.89
CA ALA A 170 10.76 -11.52 -7.88
C ALA A 170 11.67 -10.99 -8.97
N THR A 171 11.41 -9.77 -9.44
CA THR A 171 12.40 -9.00 -10.19
C THR A 171 13.36 -8.36 -9.19
N ILE A 172 14.67 -8.56 -9.40
CA ILE A 172 15.71 -8.02 -8.53
C ILE A 172 16.44 -6.92 -9.29
N SER A 173 16.63 -5.78 -8.66
CA SER A 173 17.36 -4.62 -9.18
C SER A 173 18.14 -3.95 -8.05
N LEU A 174 18.92 -2.94 -8.40
CA LEU A 174 19.44 -1.99 -7.42
C LEU A 174 18.65 -0.69 -7.52
N ASP A 175 18.50 0.01 -6.40
CA ASP A 175 18.01 1.38 -6.40
C ASP A 175 19.18 2.37 -6.63
N ASP A 176 18.87 3.66 -6.67
CA ASP A 176 19.85 4.73 -6.95
C ASP A 176 20.96 4.83 -5.88
N GLU A 177 20.72 4.26 -4.69
CA GLU A 177 21.71 4.17 -3.60
C GLU A 177 22.47 2.84 -3.59
N GLY A 178 22.25 1.97 -4.59
CA GLY A 178 22.89 0.66 -4.72
C GLY A 178 22.37 -0.39 -3.75
N ARG A 179 21.19 -0.18 -3.16
CA ARG A 179 20.51 -1.17 -2.31
C ARG A 179 19.74 -2.18 -3.16
N VAL A 180 19.70 -3.43 -2.71
CA VAL A 180 18.91 -4.47 -3.39
C VAL A 180 17.42 -4.17 -3.25
N LYS A 181 16.72 -4.10 -4.38
CA LYS A 181 15.28 -3.88 -4.48
C LYS A 181 14.62 -5.08 -5.16
N LEU A 182 13.65 -5.66 -4.49
CA LEU A 182 12.81 -6.74 -5.02
C LEU A 182 11.46 -6.17 -5.40
N ARG A 183 10.93 -6.63 -6.55
CA ARG A 183 9.57 -6.33 -7.00
C ARG A 183 8.79 -7.63 -7.13
N PHE A 184 7.67 -7.71 -6.44
CA PHE A 184 6.70 -8.80 -6.52
C PHE A 184 5.44 -8.30 -7.21
N VAL A 185 4.97 -9.08 -8.20
CA VAL A 185 3.71 -8.83 -8.89
C VAL A 185 2.75 -9.95 -8.53
N ASN A 186 1.67 -9.59 -7.84
CA ASN A 186 0.58 -10.51 -7.54
C ASN A 186 -0.60 -10.19 -8.44
N ILE A 187 -0.84 -11.03 -9.45
CA ILE A 187 -1.94 -10.91 -10.39
C ILE A 187 -3.22 -11.62 -9.91
N ARG A 188 -3.15 -12.27 -8.76
CA ARG A 188 -4.26 -13.03 -8.16
C ARG A 188 -4.87 -12.25 -6.99
N ASN A 189 -6.05 -12.65 -6.57
CA ASN A 189 -6.76 -12.09 -5.40
C ASN A 189 -6.40 -12.81 -4.09
N ASP A 190 -5.23 -13.42 -3.99
CA ASP A 190 -4.73 -14.09 -2.81
C ASP A 190 -3.53 -13.36 -2.21
N GLU A 191 -3.11 -13.80 -1.05
CA GLU A 191 -1.93 -13.27 -0.39
C GLU A 191 -0.69 -14.08 -0.71
N LEU A 192 0.45 -13.39 -0.93
CA LEU A 192 1.76 -14.01 -1.10
C LEU A 192 2.49 -14.02 0.23
N SER A 193 2.81 -15.20 0.76
CA SER A 193 3.70 -15.32 1.91
C SER A 193 5.16 -15.25 1.46
N ILE A 194 5.84 -14.16 1.82
CA ILE A 194 7.21 -13.86 1.41
C ILE A 194 8.16 -14.03 2.58
N THR A 195 9.28 -14.67 2.31
CA THR A 195 10.45 -14.68 3.19
C THR A 195 11.66 -14.24 2.39
N ILE A 196 12.29 -13.17 2.83
CA ILE A 196 13.53 -12.63 2.26
C ILE A 196 14.64 -12.85 3.28
N LYS A 197 15.78 -13.33 2.81
CA LYS A 197 17.01 -13.46 3.62
C LYS A 197 18.15 -12.71 2.99
N GLY A 198 19.01 -12.14 3.83
CA GLY A 198 20.15 -11.37 3.37
C GLY A 198 21.33 -11.47 4.33
N ARG A 199 22.54 -11.17 3.83
CA ARG A 199 23.75 -11.06 4.63
C ARG A 199 24.45 -9.74 4.37
N ARG A 200 25.18 -9.25 5.35
CA ARG A 200 26.00 -8.04 5.15
C ARG A 200 27.06 -8.32 4.08
N ARG A 201 27.28 -7.33 3.21
CA ARG A 201 28.43 -7.36 2.30
C ARG A 201 29.70 -7.36 3.14
N THR A 202 30.50 -8.41 3.06
CA THR A 202 31.90 -8.32 3.46
C THR A 202 32.60 -7.43 2.45
N ARG A 203 33.19 -6.31 2.89
CA ARG A 203 34.10 -5.57 2.02
C ARG A 203 35.27 -6.51 1.68
N PRO A 204 35.67 -6.59 0.41
CA PRO A 204 36.92 -7.27 0.05
C PRO A 204 38.12 -6.58 0.71
#